data_03942304c5b1b84e3d33fc2b95a7c421
#
_entry.id   03942304c5b1b84e3d33fc2b95a7c421
#
_cell.length_a   1.000
_cell.length_b   1.000
_cell.length_c   1.000
_cell.angle_alpha   90.00
_cell.angle_beta   90.00
_cell.angle_gamma   90.00
#
_symmetry.space_group_name_H-M   'P 1'
#
loop_
_entity.id
_entity.type
_entity.pdbx_description
1 polymer ?
#
loop_
_entity_poly.entity_id
_entity_poly.type
_entity_poly.pdbx_seq_one_letter_code
_entity_poly.pdbx_strand_id
1 'polypeptide(L)' 'DLSEVMSLSDRIITLFEGKVTGVFPDASQATEEELGTYMLGLKSQTYEEMEAYL' A
#
# COMPACT_ATOMS: atom_id res chain seq x y z
N ASP A 1 6.71 -12.32 -3.29
CA ASP A 1 5.78 -12.13 -4.40
C ASP A 1 4.57 -11.32 -3.95
N LEU A 2 4.25 -10.30 -4.72
CA LEU A 2 3.16 -9.39 -4.39
C LEU A 2 1.81 -10.09 -4.27
N SER A 3 1.55 -11.08 -5.11
CA SER A 3 0.31 -11.85 -5.05
C SER A 3 0.15 -12.56 -3.72
N GLU A 4 1.23 -13.12 -3.19
CA GLU A 4 1.20 -13.80 -1.89
C GLU A 4 0.94 -12.81 -0.77
N VAL A 5 1.57 -11.64 -0.83
CA VAL A 5 1.36 -10.60 0.17
C VAL A 5 -0.11 -10.19 0.19
N MET A 6 -0.70 -9.97 -0.98
CA MET A 6 -2.09 -9.57 -1.08
C MET A 6 -3.06 -10.64 -0.57
N SER A 7 -2.73 -11.92 -0.77
CA SER A 7 -3.63 -13.00 -0.35
C SER A 7 -3.47 -13.38 1.11
N LEU A 8 -2.33 -13.09 1.72
CA LEU A 8 -2.05 -13.48 3.11
C LEU A 8 -2.18 -12.34 4.10
N SER A 9 -2.21 -11.09 3.64
CA SER A 9 -2.21 -9.93 4.53
C SER A 9 -3.61 -9.32 4.63
N ASP A 10 -3.99 -8.95 5.85
CA ASP A 10 -5.23 -8.20 6.08
C ASP A 10 -5.02 -6.73 5.75
N ARG A 11 -3.79 -6.25 5.95
CA ARG A 11 -3.44 -4.86 5.72
C ARG A 11 -2.08 -4.80 5.03
N ILE A 12 -1.95 -3.89 4.07
CA ILE A 12 -0.71 -3.72 3.31
C ILE A 12 -0.20 -2.30 3.51
N ILE A 13 1.10 -2.18 3.74
CA ILE A 13 1.78 -0.89 3.83
C ILE A 13 2.86 -0.87 2.76
N THR A 14 2.85 0.13 1.90
CA THR A 14 3.85 0.26 0.83
C THR A 14 4.94 1.24 1.24
N LEU A 15 6.18 0.93 0.84
CA LEU A 15 7.35 1.73 1.18
C LEU A 15 8.12 2.08 -0.09
N PHE A 16 8.70 3.28 -0.10
CA PHE A 16 9.60 3.69 -1.17
C PHE A 16 10.68 4.59 -0.56
N GLU A 17 11.92 4.21 -0.76
CA GLU A 17 13.09 4.94 -0.24
C GLU A 17 12.98 5.23 1.27
N GLY A 18 12.54 4.24 2.02
CA GLY A 18 12.43 4.35 3.48
C GLY A 18 11.24 5.13 3.98
N LYS A 19 10.34 5.51 3.10
CA LYS A 19 9.13 6.25 3.48
C LYS A 19 7.89 5.44 3.15
N VAL A 20 6.87 5.57 3.99
CA VAL A 20 5.57 4.94 3.74
C VAL A 20 4.86 5.75 2.67
N THR A 21 4.48 5.09 1.58
CA THR A 21 3.76 5.74 0.48
C THR A 21 2.27 5.42 0.50
N GLY A 22 1.86 4.35 1.16
CA GLY A 22 0.45 4.03 1.24
C GLY A 22 0.13 3.03 2.32
N VAL A 23 -1.09 3.10 2.85
CA VAL A 23 -1.64 2.16 3.81
C VAL A 23 -2.96 1.66 3.23
N PHE A 24 -3.10 0.36 3.09
CA PHE A 24 -4.28 -0.28 2.52
C PHE A 24 -4.87 -1.22 3.57
N PRO A 25 -5.90 -0.77 4.30
CA PRO A 25 -6.43 -1.53 5.44
C PRO A 25 -7.15 -2.81 5.02
N ASP A 26 -7.61 -2.86 3.78
CA ASP A 26 -8.27 -4.05 3.24
C ASP A 26 -7.54 -4.47 1.97
N ALA A 27 -6.72 -5.50 2.09
CA ALA A 27 -5.91 -5.98 0.97
C ALA A 27 -6.76 -6.43 -0.22
N SER A 28 -7.99 -6.86 0.02
CA SER A 28 -8.87 -7.32 -1.06
C SER A 28 -9.34 -6.17 -1.94
N GLN A 29 -9.23 -4.93 -1.48
CA GLN A 29 -9.64 -3.75 -2.23
C GLN A 29 -8.52 -3.18 -3.09
N ALA A 30 -7.29 -3.66 -2.90
CA ALA A 30 -6.13 -3.18 -3.65
C ALA A 30 -5.78 -4.13 -4.79
N THR A 31 -5.32 -3.58 -5.92
CA THR A 31 -4.84 -4.38 -7.04
C THR A 31 -3.31 -4.40 -7.04
N GLU A 32 -2.73 -5.40 -7.70
CA GLU A 32 -1.27 -5.47 -7.85
C GLU A 32 -0.73 -4.26 -8.58
N GLU A 33 -1.45 -3.81 -9.61
CA GLU A 33 -1.04 -2.64 -10.38
C GLU A 33 -1.03 -1.38 -9.52
N GLU A 34 -2.06 -1.21 -8.72
CA GLU A 34 -2.18 -0.07 -7.83
C GLU A 34 -1.06 -0.08 -6.79
N LEU A 35 -0.85 -1.21 -6.13
CA LEU A 35 0.22 -1.35 -5.15
C LEU A 35 1.60 -1.12 -5.76
N GLY A 36 1.81 -1.63 -6.97
CA GLY A 36 3.06 -1.42 -7.69
C GLY A 36 3.36 0.05 -7.90
N THR A 37 2.34 0.84 -8.22
CA THR A 37 2.48 2.27 -8.41
C THR A 37 3.00 2.96 -7.15
N TYR A 38 2.44 2.59 -5.98
CA TYR A 38 2.90 3.15 -4.71
C TYR A 38 4.29 2.65 -4.32
N MET A 39 4.58 1.39 -4.63
CA MET A 39 5.88 0.80 -4.30
C MET A 39 7.02 1.41 -5.12
N LEU A 40 6.71 1.90 -6.31
CA LEU A 40 7.70 2.57 -7.17
C LEU A 40 7.78 4.08 -6.90
N GLY A 41 6.98 4.58 -5.97
CA GLY A 41 7.00 5.99 -5.62
C GLY A 41 6.32 6.89 -6.62
N LEU A 42 5.58 6.33 -7.58
CA LEU A 42 4.87 7.11 -8.60
C LEU A 42 3.63 7.77 -8.04
N LYS A 43 3.09 7.21 -6.96
CA LYS A 43 1.98 7.78 -6.19
C LYS A 43 2.30 7.64 -4.72
N SER A 44 1.74 8.52 -3.91
CA SER A 44 1.77 8.38 -2.46
C SER A 44 0.51 8.99 -1.88
N GLN A 45 0.04 8.39 -0.79
CA GLN A 45 -1.11 8.93 -0.06
C GLN A 45 -0.64 10.12 0.77
N THR A 46 -1.55 11.04 1.06
CA THR A 46 -1.24 12.14 1.97
C THR A 46 -1.21 11.62 3.40
N TYR A 47 -0.61 12.40 4.29
CA TYR A 47 -0.58 12.07 5.70
C TYR A 47 -1.98 11.88 6.26
N GLU A 48 -2.91 12.75 5.86
CA GLU A 48 -4.31 12.66 6.30
C GLU A 48 -4.96 11.37 5.86
N GLU A 49 -4.71 10.97 4.61
CA GLU A 49 -5.26 9.71 4.10
C GLU A 49 -4.72 8.50 4.86
N MET A 50 -3.43 8.51 5.17
CA MET A 50 -2.81 7.41 5.91
C MET A 50 -3.30 7.36 7.37
N GLU A 51 -3.48 8.52 8.00
CA GLU A 51 -3.98 8.58 9.38
C GLU A 51 -5.35 7.95 9.54
N ALA A 52 -6.18 8.03 8.51
CA ALA A 52 -7.52 7.45 8.56
C ALA A 52 -7.47 5.92 8.73
N TYR A 53 -6.34 5.29 8.41
CA TYR A 53 -6.18 3.84 8.46
C TYR A 53 -5.24 3.37 9.56
N LEU A 54 -4.69 4.28 10.32
CA LEU A 54 -3.83 3.95 11.44
C LEU A 54 -4.63 3.90 12.73
#